data_3e0a46e87969339787d3c6d9ea1be2ab
#
_entry.id   3e0a46e87969339787d3c6d9ea1be2ab
#
_cell.length_a   1.000
_cell.length_b   1.000
_cell.length_c   1.000
_cell.angle_alpha   90.00
_cell.angle_beta   90.00
_cell.angle_gamma   90.00
#
_symmetry.space_group_name_H-M   'P 1'
#
loop_
_entity.id
_entity.type
_entity.pdbx_description
1 polymer ?
#
loop_
_entity_poly.entity_id
_entity_poly.type
_entity_poly.pdbx_seq_one_letter_code
_entity_poly.pdbx_strand_id
1 'polypeptide(L)'
;CRLGTNEDFKEVCEKLHDNNVKIMLDGVFNHVGRGFWAFKDVQEKKWDSPYKDWFHISFDGNSCYNDGFWYEGWEGHFELVKLNLQNPVVVDYLMECVKYWIDEFDIDGLRLDVAYSLDHNFMRRLRSYTQELKPDFALIGEVLFGDYNIIVNDEMLHSCTNYECYKGLYSSFNSMNMFEIAHSLHRQFGSDQWCIYRGKHLMTFVDNHDAVSYTHLRAHET
;
A
#
# COMPACT_ATOMS: atom_id res chain seq x y z
N CYS A 1 -5.12 -23.64 -4.06
CA CYS A 1 -5.21 -22.40 -3.30
C CYS A 1 -6.42 -22.44 -2.36
N ARG A 2 -6.38 -21.75 -1.20
CA ARG A 2 -7.52 -21.73 -0.25
C ARG A 2 -8.66 -20.81 -0.70
N LEU A 3 -8.40 -19.89 -1.61
CA LEU A 3 -9.34 -18.86 -2.05
C LEU A 3 -9.88 -19.10 -3.47
N GLY A 4 -9.36 -20.11 -4.18
CA GLY A 4 -9.75 -20.41 -5.55
C GLY A 4 -8.61 -20.28 -6.56
N THR A 5 -8.96 -20.31 -7.83
CA THR A 5 -8.06 -20.17 -8.99
C THR A 5 -8.17 -18.75 -9.58
N ASN A 6 -7.37 -18.45 -10.59
CA ASN A 6 -7.48 -17.19 -11.35
C ASN A 6 -8.81 -17.11 -12.09
N GLU A 7 -9.32 -18.25 -12.58
CA GLU A 7 -10.62 -18.35 -13.25
C GLU A 7 -11.78 -18.04 -12.29
N ASP A 8 -11.72 -18.55 -11.06
CA ASP A 8 -12.70 -18.23 -10.01
C ASP A 8 -12.68 -16.74 -9.68
N PHE A 9 -11.47 -16.13 -9.59
CA PHE A 9 -11.34 -14.71 -9.32
C PHE A 9 -11.88 -13.84 -10.48
N LYS A 10 -11.60 -14.23 -11.71
CA LYS A 10 -12.15 -13.57 -12.90
C LYS A 10 -13.68 -13.59 -12.90
N GLU A 11 -14.29 -14.74 -12.63
CA GLU A 11 -15.75 -14.86 -12.51
C GLU A 11 -16.32 -13.94 -11.41
N VAL A 12 -15.61 -13.81 -10.29
CA VAL A 12 -16.00 -12.89 -9.20
C VAL A 12 -15.93 -11.43 -9.68
N CYS A 13 -14.86 -11.04 -10.40
CA CYS A 13 -14.72 -9.70 -10.94
C CYS A 13 -15.85 -9.35 -11.92
N GLU A 14 -16.16 -10.24 -12.86
CA GLU A 14 -17.27 -10.09 -13.80
C GLU A 14 -18.61 -9.88 -13.07
N LYS A 15 -18.92 -10.71 -12.08
CA LYS A 15 -20.15 -10.58 -11.29
C LYS A 15 -20.23 -9.29 -10.49
N LEU A 16 -19.11 -8.80 -9.97
CA LEU A 16 -19.06 -7.53 -9.25
C LEU A 16 -19.31 -6.36 -10.20
N HIS A 17 -18.70 -6.35 -11.38
CA HIS A 17 -18.91 -5.34 -12.42
C HIS A 17 -20.37 -5.33 -12.92
N ASP A 18 -20.98 -6.48 -13.13
CA ASP A 18 -22.40 -6.61 -13.51
C ASP A 18 -23.34 -5.95 -12.48
N ASN A 19 -22.88 -5.84 -11.21
CA ASN A 19 -23.59 -5.18 -10.12
C ASN A 19 -23.06 -3.77 -9.81
N ASN A 20 -22.28 -3.17 -10.72
CA ASN A 20 -21.67 -1.85 -10.56
C ASN A 20 -20.75 -1.73 -9.32
N VAL A 21 -20.10 -2.81 -8.93
CA VAL A 21 -19.10 -2.82 -7.85
C VAL A 21 -17.70 -2.85 -8.47
N LYS A 22 -16.90 -1.84 -8.16
CA LYS A 22 -15.50 -1.74 -8.60
C LYS A 22 -14.57 -2.57 -7.70
N ILE A 23 -13.47 -3.06 -8.28
CA ILE A 23 -12.53 -3.95 -7.62
C ILE A 23 -11.19 -3.26 -7.46
N MET A 24 -10.70 -3.24 -6.24
CA MET A 24 -9.38 -2.74 -5.89
C MET A 24 -8.57 -3.86 -5.26
N LEU A 25 -7.38 -4.13 -5.80
CA LEU A 25 -6.43 -5.08 -5.20
C LEU A 25 -5.45 -4.38 -4.28
N ASP A 26 -4.90 -5.15 -3.35
CA ASP A 26 -3.80 -4.71 -2.50
C ASP A 26 -2.47 -4.82 -3.26
N GLY A 27 -1.82 -3.69 -3.49
CA GLY A 27 -0.53 -3.58 -4.18
C GLY A 27 0.61 -3.51 -3.17
N VAL A 28 1.13 -4.68 -2.78
CA VAL A 28 2.29 -4.78 -1.87
C VAL A 28 3.58 -4.73 -2.69
N PHE A 29 4.08 -3.52 -2.94
CA PHE A 29 5.26 -3.29 -3.79
C PHE A 29 6.54 -2.93 -3.02
N ASN A 30 6.42 -2.60 -1.73
CA ASN A 30 7.56 -2.24 -0.91
C ASN A 30 8.44 -3.45 -0.57
N HIS A 31 7.83 -4.62 -0.36
CA HIS A 31 8.51 -5.82 0.11
C HIS A 31 7.85 -7.09 -0.41
N VAL A 32 8.56 -8.19 -0.27
CA VAL A 32 8.08 -9.55 -0.58
C VAL A 32 8.42 -10.50 0.57
N GLY A 33 7.69 -11.60 0.65
CA GLY A 33 8.06 -12.68 1.59
C GLY A 33 9.35 -13.39 1.16
N ARG A 34 10.07 -13.99 2.10
CA ARG A 34 11.30 -14.76 1.86
C ARG A 34 11.11 -15.94 0.89
N GLY A 35 9.86 -16.37 0.66
CA GLY A 35 9.51 -17.39 -0.32
C GLY A 35 9.40 -16.89 -1.77
N PHE A 36 9.58 -15.60 -2.02
CA PHE A 36 9.54 -15.03 -3.36
C PHE A 36 10.63 -15.63 -4.24
N TRP A 37 10.29 -16.01 -5.46
CA TRP A 37 11.14 -16.80 -6.34
C TRP A 37 12.52 -16.16 -6.62
N ALA A 38 12.57 -14.84 -6.84
CA ALA A 38 13.83 -14.13 -7.07
C ALA A 38 14.70 -14.09 -5.81
N PHE A 39 14.09 -13.95 -4.62
CA PHE A 39 14.84 -13.98 -3.36
C PHE A 39 15.35 -15.40 -3.03
N LYS A 40 14.59 -16.43 -3.37
CA LYS A 40 15.09 -17.83 -3.27
C LYS A 40 16.29 -18.09 -4.14
N ASP A 41 16.29 -17.58 -5.36
CA ASP A 41 17.46 -17.68 -6.23
C ASP A 41 18.70 -16.99 -5.62
N VAL A 42 18.52 -15.82 -4.98
CA VAL A 42 19.58 -15.16 -4.21
C VAL A 42 20.04 -16.00 -3.02
N GLN A 43 19.11 -16.62 -2.29
CA GLN A 43 19.47 -17.50 -1.17
C GLN A 43 20.32 -18.69 -1.62
N GLU A 44 20.08 -19.23 -2.81
CA GLU A 44 20.80 -20.37 -3.38
C GLU A 44 22.14 -19.96 -3.99
N LYS A 45 22.15 -18.96 -4.88
CA LYS A 45 23.28 -18.57 -5.72
C LYS A 45 24.13 -17.44 -5.14
N LYS A 46 23.63 -16.73 -4.12
CA LYS A 46 24.33 -15.63 -3.46
C LYS A 46 24.75 -14.56 -4.48
N TRP A 47 26.05 -14.28 -4.53
CA TRP A 47 26.65 -13.29 -5.43
C TRP A 47 26.38 -13.57 -6.93
N ASP A 48 26.26 -14.82 -7.31
CA ASP A 48 26.06 -15.24 -8.70
C ASP A 48 24.58 -15.13 -9.16
N SER A 49 23.68 -14.78 -8.25
CA SER A 49 22.27 -14.57 -8.61
C SER A 49 22.09 -13.34 -9.49
N PRO A 50 21.38 -13.44 -10.63
CA PRO A 50 21.02 -12.29 -11.45
C PRO A 50 20.00 -11.36 -10.76
N TYR A 51 19.40 -11.79 -9.66
CA TYR A 51 18.36 -11.06 -8.93
C TYR A 51 18.87 -10.37 -7.66
N LYS A 52 20.18 -10.41 -7.36
CA LYS A 52 20.73 -9.78 -6.16
C LYS A 52 20.42 -8.28 -6.07
N ASP A 53 20.43 -7.58 -7.20
CA ASP A 53 20.18 -6.14 -7.28
C ASP A 53 18.67 -5.79 -7.25
N TRP A 54 17.81 -6.80 -7.16
CA TRP A 54 16.37 -6.61 -6.92
C TRP A 54 16.05 -6.23 -5.49
N PHE A 55 17.00 -6.42 -4.59
CA PHE A 55 16.91 -6.19 -3.16
C PHE A 55 18.10 -5.34 -2.69
N HIS A 56 18.01 -4.78 -1.52
CA HIS A 56 19.14 -4.10 -0.89
C HIS A 56 19.95 -5.11 -0.08
N ILE A 57 21.02 -5.67 -0.68
CA ILE A 57 21.83 -6.76 -0.14
C ILE A 57 23.24 -6.30 0.16
N SER A 58 23.84 -6.79 1.26
CA SER A 58 25.25 -6.72 1.57
C SER A 58 25.81 -8.13 1.84
N PHE A 59 26.82 -8.51 1.08
CA PHE A 59 27.50 -9.79 1.27
C PHE A 59 28.59 -9.75 2.35
N ASP A 60 28.85 -8.58 2.93
CA ASP A 60 29.77 -8.40 4.06
C ASP A 60 29.10 -8.68 5.42
N GLY A 61 27.79 -8.89 5.43
CA GLY A 61 26.97 -9.12 6.63
C GLY A 61 26.23 -10.45 6.61
N ASN A 62 25.37 -10.64 7.61
CA ASN A 62 24.49 -11.80 7.69
C ASN A 62 23.11 -11.38 8.19
N SER A 63 22.08 -12.12 7.80
CA SER A 63 20.73 -11.95 8.32
C SER A 63 20.52 -12.74 9.62
N CYS A 64 19.41 -12.45 10.32
CA CYS A 64 19.01 -13.25 11.49
C CYS A 64 18.64 -14.69 11.13
N TYR A 65 18.44 -15.00 9.86
CA TYR A 65 18.19 -16.34 9.33
C TYR A 65 19.46 -17.10 8.91
N ASN A 66 20.63 -16.48 9.11
CA ASN A 66 21.92 -17.06 8.74
C ASN A 66 22.06 -17.35 7.23
N ASP A 67 21.58 -16.44 6.40
CA ASP A 67 21.61 -16.58 4.94
C ASP A 67 23.00 -16.46 4.32
N GLY A 68 24.01 -16.00 5.08
CA GLY A 68 25.36 -15.72 4.60
C GLY A 68 25.47 -14.38 3.83
N PHE A 69 24.46 -13.54 3.94
CA PHE A 69 24.42 -12.15 3.52
C PHE A 69 23.39 -11.37 4.35
N TRP A 70 23.56 -10.06 4.46
CA TRP A 70 22.58 -9.15 5.02
C TRP A 70 21.67 -8.59 3.92
N TYR A 71 20.43 -8.30 4.24
CA TYR A 71 19.49 -7.60 3.37
C TYR A 71 18.57 -6.68 4.17
N GLU A 72 18.04 -5.65 3.52
CA GLU A 72 17.08 -4.76 4.14
C GLU A 72 15.70 -5.43 4.23
N GLY A 73 15.16 -5.53 5.45
CA GLY A 73 13.77 -5.86 5.70
C GLY A 73 12.96 -4.58 5.97
N TRP A 74 11.67 -4.61 5.69
CA TRP A 74 10.80 -3.48 5.99
C TRP A 74 10.77 -3.24 7.51
N GLU A 75 11.15 -2.03 7.93
CA GLU A 75 11.25 -1.63 9.35
C GLU A 75 11.99 -2.62 10.27
N GLY A 76 12.97 -3.35 9.73
CA GLY A 76 13.74 -4.35 10.46
C GLY A 76 13.12 -5.74 10.50
N HIS A 77 11.98 -5.93 9.86
CA HIS A 77 11.32 -7.23 9.71
C HIS A 77 11.96 -8.02 8.56
N PHE A 78 12.87 -8.91 8.86
CA PHE A 78 13.61 -9.69 7.86
C PHE A 78 12.75 -10.71 7.09
N GLU A 79 11.58 -11.08 7.59
CA GLU A 79 10.59 -11.86 6.85
C GLU A 79 9.96 -11.08 5.68
N LEU A 80 10.02 -9.75 5.70
CA LEU A 80 9.51 -8.83 4.70
C LEU A 80 10.67 -8.19 3.95
N VAL A 81 11.15 -8.89 2.93
CA VAL A 81 12.36 -8.50 2.16
C VAL A 81 12.06 -7.30 1.28
N LYS A 82 12.75 -6.19 1.51
CA LYS A 82 12.50 -4.94 0.77
C LYS A 82 12.96 -5.04 -0.68
N LEU A 83 12.10 -4.62 -1.59
CA LEU A 83 12.40 -4.52 -3.01
C LEU A 83 13.16 -3.22 -3.32
N ASN A 84 14.10 -3.30 -4.25
CA ASN A 84 14.81 -2.14 -4.76
C ASN A 84 14.00 -1.46 -5.88
N LEU A 85 13.11 -0.55 -5.50
CA LEU A 85 12.27 0.20 -6.45
C LEU A 85 13.03 1.26 -7.27
N GLN A 86 14.34 1.42 -7.05
CA GLN A 86 15.23 2.22 -7.90
C GLN A 86 15.82 1.39 -9.05
N ASN A 87 15.73 0.06 -8.99
CA ASN A 87 16.14 -0.81 -10.06
C ASN A 87 15.06 -0.85 -11.16
N PRO A 88 15.36 -0.38 -12.39
CA PRO A 88 14.35 -0.34 -13.46
C PRO A 88 13.80 -1.72 -13.83
N VAL A 89 14.61 -2.79 -13.71
CA VAL A 89 14.16 -4.15 -14.00
C VAL A 89 13.09 -4.62 -13.01
N VAL A 90 13.23 -4.25 -11.72
CA VAL A 90 12.22 -4.52 -10.70
C VAL A 90 10.95 -3.75 -11.00
N VAL A 91 11.10 -2.47 -11.33
CA VAL A 91 9.94 -1.60 -11.66
C VAL A 91 9.21 -2.12 -12.89
N ASP A 92 9.94 -2.51 -13.96
CA ASP A 92 9.32 -3.09 -15.16
C ASP A 92 8.56 -4.38 -14.85
N TYR A 93 9.14 -5.28 -14.06
CA TYR A 93 8.48 -6.50 -13.62
C TYR A 93 7.17 -6.21 -12.86
N LEU A 94 7.19 -5.23 -11.95
CA LEU A 94 5.98 -4.86 -11.20
C LEU A 94 4.92 -4.23 -12.09
N MET A 95 5.32 -3.40 -13.08
CA MET A 95 4.39 -2.84 -14.07
C MET A 95 3.73 -3.93 -14.92
N GLU A 96 4.47 -4.95 -15.34
CA GLU A 96 3.91 -6.10 -16.05
C GLU A 96 2.92 -6.90 -15.18
N CYS A 97 3.18 -7.04 -13.88
CA CYS A 97 2.22 -7.65 -12.97
C CYS A 97 0.92 -6.83 -12.89
N VAL A 98 1.02 -5.51 -12.78
CA VAL A 98 -0.16 -4.62 -12.74
C VAL A 98 -0.93 -4.69 -14.06
N LYS A 99 -0.21 -4.67 -15.20
CA LYS A 99 -0.84 -4.84 -16.51
C LYS A 99 -1.59 -6.17 -16.60
N TYR A 100 -0.98 -7.26 -16.15
CA TYR A 100 -1.62 -8.56 -16.13
C TYR A 100 -2.93 -8.56 -15.31
N TRP A 101 -2.94 -7.92 -14.14
CA TRP A 101 -4.15 -7.82 -13.32
C TRP A 101 -5.26 -6.98 -13.98
N ILE A 102 -4.89 -5.93 -14.70
CA ILE A 102 -5.84 -5.11 -15.45
C ILE A 102 -6.39 -5.91 -16.65
N ASP A 103 -5.52 -6.52 -17.44
CA ASP A 103 -5.92 -7.23 -18.66
C ASP A 103 -6.75 -8.49 -18.35
N GLU A 104 -6.39 -9.24 -17.30
CA GLU A 104 -7.01 -10.53 -17.00
C GLU A 104 -8.23 -10.42 -16.10
N PHE A 105 -8.22 -9.50 -15.14
CA PHE A 105 -9.27 -9.38 -14.13
C PHE A 105 -10.06 -8.08 -14.21
N ASP A 106 -9.68 -7.16 -15.09
CA ASP A 106 -10.29 -5.84 -15.26
C ASP A 106 -10.39 -5.04 -13.94
N ILE A 107 -9.40 -5.15 -13.05
CA ILE A 107 -9.40 -4.44 -11.78
C ILE A 107 -9.47 -2.93 -11.99
N ASP A 108 -10.10 -2.20 -11.05
CA ASP A 108 -10.36 -0.76 -11.14
C ASP A 108 -9.39 0.10 -10.34
N GLY A 109 -8.52 -0.52 -9.57
CA GLY A 109 -7.56 0.23 -8.77
C GLY A 109 -6.65 -0.63 -7.92
N LEU A 110 -5.72 0.05 -7.26
CA LEU A 110 -4.82 -0.52 -6.27
C LEU A 110 -4.86 0.29 -4.97
N ARG A 111 -4.92 -0.42 -3.84
CA ARG A 111 -4.52 0.11 -2.54
C ARG A 111 -3.04 -0.19 -2.37
N LEU A 112 -2.20 0.83 -2.29
CA LEU A 112 -0.75 0.65 -2.12
C LEU A 112 -0.43 0.50 -0.64
N ASP A 113 0.02 -0.69 -0.29
CA ASP A 113 0.51 -1.01 1.05
C ASP A 113 1.73 -0.14 1.40
N VAL A 114 1.80 0.34 2.64
CA VAL A 114 2.87 1.21 3.16
C VAL A 114 3.34 2.28 2.19
N ALA A 115 2.41 2.99 1.57
CA ALA A 115 2.69 3.95 0.49
C ALA A 115 3.68 5.05 0.91
N TYR A 116 3.76 5.37 2.20
CA TYR A 116 4.74 6.33 2.75
C TYR A 116 6.20 5.83 2.65
N SER A 117 6.42 4.54 2.44
CA SER A 117 7.75 3.93 2.26
C SER A 117 8.13 3.68 0.80
N LEU A 118 7.20 3.89 -0.15
CA LEU A 118 7.45 3.65 -1.56
C LEU A 118 8.30 4.77 -2.18
N ASP A 119 9.12 4.40 -3.17
CA ASP A 119 9.85 5.36 -3.99
C ASP A 119 8.88 6.25 -4.79
N HIS A 120 9.10 7.58 -4.76
CA HIS A 120 8.20 8.53 -5.43
C HIS A 120 8.24 8.41 -6.95
N ASN A 121 9.37 8.05 -7.55
CA ASN A 121 9.45 7.85 -9.00
C ASN A 121 8.72 6.59 -9.42
N PHE A 122 8.77 5.53 -8.58
CA PHE A 122 7.93 4.35 -8.78
C PHE A 122 6.45 4.73 -8.78
N MET A 123 5.98 5.51 -7.80
CA MET A 123 4.57 5.94 -7.74
C MET A 123 4.16 6.79 -8.94
N ARG A 124 5.03 7.72 -9.40
CA ARG A 124 4.76 8.52 -10.62
C ARG A 124 4.64 7.64 -11.85
N ARG A 125 5.57 6.70 -11.99
CA ARG A 125 5.55 5.75 -13.11
C ARG A 125 4.31 4.86 -13.07
N LEU A 126 3.95 4.33 -11.90
CA LEU A 126 2.74 3.54 -11.72
C LEU A 126 1.50 4.35 -12.09
N ARG A 127 1.42 5.62 -11.65
CA ARG A 127 0.31 6.52 -11.98
C ARG A 127 0.15 6.71 -13.49
N SER A 128 1.23 7.10 -14.17
CA SER A 128 1.22 7.30 -15.62
C SER A 128 0.84 6.02 -16.36
N TYR A 129 1.47 4.91 -16.00
CA TYR A 129 1.26 3.62 -16.65
C TYR A 129 -0.17 3.09 -16.50
N THR A 130 -0.73 3.16 -15.30
CA THR A 130 -2.10 2.69 -15.06
C THR A 130 -3.14 3.57 -15.75
N GLN A 131 -2.92 4.89 -15.84
CA GLN A 131 -3.81 5.79 -16.58
C GLN A 131 -3.79 5.57 -18.10
N GLU A 132 -2.66 5.17 -18.67
CA GLU A 132 -2.57 4.78 -20.08
C GLU A 132 -3.35 3.50 -20.37
N LEU A 133 -3.32 2.53 -19.44
CA LEU A 133 -4.05 1.26 -19.58
C LEU A 133 -5.55 1.41 -19.31
N LYS A 134 -5.93 2.12 -18.26
CA LYS A 134 -7.31 2.32 -17.82
C LYS A 134 -7.45 3.72 -17.21
N PRO A 135 -8.03 4.71 -17.95
CA PRO A 135 -8.03 6.11 -17.52
C PRO A 135 -8.65 6.39 -16.15
N ASP A 136 -9.65 5.60 -15.75
CA ASP A 136 -10.34 5.73 -14.46
C ASP A 136 -9.72 4.89 -13.34
N PHE A 137 -8.52 4.33 -13.57
CA PHE A 137 -7.85 3.47 -12.59
C PHE A 137 -7.48 4.25 -11.33
N ALA A 138 -7.91 3.77 -10.18
CA ALA A 138 -7.71 4.44 -8.89
C ALA A 138 -6.45 3.95 -8.16
N LEU A 139 -5.65 4.89 -7.63
CA LEU A 139 -4.54 4.59 -6.73
C LEU A 139 -4.81 5.22 -5.36
N ILE A 140 -4.95 4.39 -4.32
CA ILE A 140 -5.13 4.80 -2.94
C ILE A 140 -3.95 4.29 -2.12
N GLY A 141 -3.24 5.18 -1.43
CA GLY A 141 -2.11 4.77 -0.59
C GLY A 141 -2.52 4.53 0.86
N GLU A 142 -1.94 3.53 1.47
CA GLU A 142 -1.93 3.45 2.92
C GLU A 142 -0.86 4.40 3.47
N VAL A 143 -1.28 5.37 4.28
CA VAL A 143 -0.41 6.37 4.90
C VAL A 143 -0.77 6.53 6.35
N LEU A 144 0.11 6.09 7.23
CA LEU A 144 -0.12 6.12 8.67
C LEU A 144 0.12 7.51 9.28
N PHE A 145 1.07 8.26 8.73
CA PHE A 145 1.53 9.55 9.28
C PHE A 145 2.18 10.42 8.19
N GLY A 146 2.46 11.67 8.56
CA GLY A 146 3.15 12.63 7.67
C GLY A 146 2.20 13.57 6.95
N ASP A 147 2.75 14.31 5.99
CA ASP A 147 1.98 15.24 5.15
C ASP A 147 1.48 14.51 3.89
N TYR A 148 0.17 14.28 3.83
CA TYR A 148 -0.44 13.59 2.69
C TYR A 148 -0.28 14.36 1.36
N ASN A 149 0.00 15.68 1.39
CA ASN A 149 0.24 16.46 0.18
C ASN A 149 1.45 15.98 -0.62
N ILE A 150 2.43 15.34 0.04
CA ILE A 150 3.65 14.86 -0.59
C ILE A 150 3.33 13.81 -1.65
N ILE A 151 2.39 12.91 -1.38
CA ILE A 151 2.09 11.76 -2.25
C ILE A 151 0.67 11.77 -2.83
N VAL A 152 -0.29 12.49 -2.22
CA VAL A 152 -1.63 12.67 -2.78
C VAL A 152 -1.64 13.94 -3.64
N ASN A 153 -1.39 13.76 -4.93
CA ASN A 153 -1.31 14.83 -5.92
C ASN A 153 -1.57 14.28 -7.33
N ASP A 154 -1.54 15.15 -8.33
CA ASP A 154 -1.88 14.77 -9.72
C ASP A 154 -0.87 13.81 -10.36
N GLU A 155 0.36 13.72 -9.83
CA GLU A 155 1.42 12.87 -10.37
C GLU A 155 1.51 11.48 -9.72
N MET A 156 1.00 11.30 -8.49
CA MET A 156 1.16 10.07 -7.73
C MET A 156 -0.19 9.44 -7.35
N LEU A 157 -0.70 9.69 -6.15
CA LEU A 157 -1.89 9.03 -5.65
C LEU A 157 -3.14 9.91 -5.75
N HIS A 158 -4.28 9.30 -6.03
CA HIS A 158 -5.57 9.98 -6.03
C HIS A 158 -6.05 10.27 -4.60
N SER A 159 -5.73 9.37 -3.66
CA SER A 159 -6.19 9.41 -2.28
C SER A 159 -5.23 8.65 -1.38
N CYS A 160 -5.38 8.81 -0.08
CA CYS A 160 -4.78 7.93 0.92
C CYS A 160 -5.71 7.69 2.11
N THR A 161 -5.36 6.72 2.94
CA THR A 161 -6.03 6.45 4.21
C THR A 161 -5.87 7.62 5.17
N ASN A 162 -6.99 8.09 5.74
CA ASN A 162 -7.00 9.23 6.65
C ASN A 162 -6.87 8.78 8.11
N TYR A 163 -5.67 8.33 8.49
CA TYR A 163 -5.39 7.94 9.88
C TYR A 163 -5.46 9.09 10.88
N GLU A 164 -5.25 10.35 10.45
CA GLU A 164 -5.44 11.49 11.31
C GLU A 164 -6.91 11.64 11.73
N CYS A 165 -7.84 11.48 10.79
CA CYS A 165 -9.27 11.50 11.09
C CYS A 165 -9.67 10.28 11.94
N TYR A 166 -9.17 9.09 11.60
CA TYR A 166 -9.38 7.87 12.40
C TYR A 166 -8.94 8.08 13.85
N LYS A 167 -7.72 8.59 14.07
CA LYS A 167 -7.21 8.90 15.40
C LYS A 167 -8.10 9.91 16.13
N GLY A 168 -8.52 10.97 15.45
CA GLY A 168 -9.44 11.97 16.02
C GLY A 168 -10.77 11.35 16.45
N LEU A 169 -11.36 10.47 15.63
CA LEU A 169 -12.57 9.73 15.98
C LEU A 169 -12.34 8.83 17.19
N TYR A 170 -11.32 7.98 17.13
CA TYR A 170 -10.97 7.05 18.20
C TYR A 170 -10.77 7.75 19.54
N SER A 171 -9.93 8.78 19.57
CA SER A 171 -9.63 9.53 20.79
C SER A 171 -10.86 10.27 21.33
N SER A 172 -11.64 10.89 20.45
CA SER A 172 -12.85 11.66 20.87
C SER A 172 -13.86 10.79 21.58
N PHE A 173 -14.13 9.59 21.08
CA PHE A 173 -15.10 8.68 21.69
C PHE A 173 -14.57 8.01 22.96
N ASN A 174 -13.27 7.70 23.03
CA ASN A 174 -12.66 7.10 24.21
C ASN A 174 -12.53 8.08 25.38
N SER A 175 -12.15 9.32 25.08
CA SER A 175 -11.98 10.36 26.10
C SER A 175 -13.25 11.19 26.35
N MET A 176 -14.34 10.92 25.62
CA MET A 176 -15.57 11.72 25.62
C MET A 176 -15.32 13.21 25.32
N ASN A 177 -14.29 13.47 24.51
CA ASN A 177 -13.86 14.82 24.11
C ASN A 177 -14.00 15.02 22.60
N MET A 178 -15.13 15.54 22.16
CA MET A 178 -15.44 15.76 20.74
C MET A 178 -14.63 16.90 20.09
N PHE A 179 -13.88 17.69 20.86
CA PHE A 179 -13.02 18.76 20.31
C PHE A 179 -11.92 18.20 19.42
N GLU A 180 -11.43 16.99 19.68
CA GLU A 180 -10.32 16.40 18.92
C GLU A 180 -10.74 16.10 17.48
N ILE A 181 -11.87 15.44 17.27
CA ILE A 181 -12.36 15.19 15.91
C ILE A 181 -12.79 16.47 15.20
N ALA A 182 -13.41 17.40 15.91
CA ALA A 182 -13.79 18.70 15.37
C ALA A 182 -12.54 19.47 14.89
N HIS A 183 -11.46 19.46 15.68
CA HIS A 183 -10.17 20.08 15.30
C HIS A 183 -9.56 19.39 14.09
N SER A 184 -9.50 18.04 14.04
CA SER A 184 -8.95 17.31 12.91
C SER A 184 -9.70 17.61 11.61
N LEU A 185 -11.03 17.59 11.63
CA LEU A 185 -11.83 17.90 10.44
C LEU A 185 -11.67 19.36 10.00
N HIS A 186 -11.64 20.30 10.94
CA HIS A 186 -11.45 21.72 10.65
C HIS A 186 -10.04 21.99 10.08
N ARG A 187 -9.00 21.37 10.64
CA ARG A 187 -7.63 21.45 10.17
C ARG A 187 -7.49 20.88 8.75
N GLN A 188 -8.14 19.78 8.46
CA GLN A 188 -8.03 19.12 7.15
C GLN A 188 -8.85 19.80 6.05
N PHE A 189 -10.11 20.12 6.34
CA PHE A 189 -11.10 20.50 5.34
C PHE A 189 -11.86 21.80 5.65
N GLY A 190 -11.50 22.52 6.69
CA GLY A 190 -12.14 23.75 7.10
C GLY A 190 -12.05 24.88 6.06
N SER A 191 -12.75 25.99 6.34
CA SER A 191 -12.76 27.16 5.46
C SER A 191 -11.51 28.06 5.62
N ASP A 192 -10.76 27.88 6.68
CA ASP A 192 -9.62 28.73 7.00
C ASP A 192 -8.44 28.57 6.06
N GLN A 193 -7.62 29.61 5.93
CA GLN A 193 -6.44 29.58 5.05
C GLN A 193 -5.40 28.53 5.45
N TRP A 194 -5.36 28.13 6.71
CA TRP A 194 -4.45 27.14 7.25
C TRP A 194 -4.92 25.66 7.06
N CYS A 195 -6.07 25.45 6.43
CA CYS A 195 -6.57 24.11 6.08
C CYS A 195 -5.61 23.41 5.12
N ILE A 196 -5.13 22.25 5.53
CA ILE A 196 -3.99 21.57 4.87
C ILE A 196 -4.36 20.65 3.70
N TYR A 197 -5.59 20.10 3.68
CA TYR A 197 -6.00 19.11 2.67
C TYR A 197 -7.22 19.54 1.86
N ARG A 198 -7.42 20.85 1.71
CA ARG A 198 -8.53 21.39 0.92
C ARG A 198 -8.48 20.89 -0.53
N GLY A 199 -9.62 20.38 -0.99
CA GLY A 199 -9.76 19.85 -2.35
C GLY A 199 -9.18 18.44 -2.55
N LYS A 200 -8.61 17.82 -1.51
CA LYS A 200 -8.17 16.43 -1.58
C LYS A 200 -9.28 15.48 -1.14
N HIS A 201 -9.35 14.35 -1.81
CA HIS A 201 -10.21 13.25 -1.41
C HIS A 201 -9.38 12.27 -0.58
N LEU A 202 -9.73 12.10 0.69
CA LEU A 202 -9.07 11.18 1.61
C LEU A 202 -10.03 10.06 1.99
N MET A 203 -9.53 8.83 2.06
CA MET A 203 -10.31 7.69 2.49
C MET A 203 -10.45 7.67 4.01
N THR A 204 -11.60 8.16 4.49
CA THR A 204 -11.92 8.18 5.92
C THR A 204 -12.51 6.83 6.34
N PHE A 205 -12.10 6.33 7.50
CA PHE A 205 -12.54 5.05 8.04
C PHE A 205 -12.67 5.12 9.56
N VAL A 206 -13.39 4.18 10.13
CA VAL A 206 -13.56 4.02 11.60
C VAL A 206 -12.87 2.76 12.12
N ASP A 207 -12.51 1.84 11.20
CA ASP A 207 -11.89 0.55 11.48
C ASP A 207 -11.22 0.01 10.22
N ASN A 208 -10.16 -0.77 10.38
CA ASN A 208 -9.54 -1.56 9.32
C ASN A 208 -8.85 -2.80 9.92
N HIS A 209 -8.23 -3.62 9.08
CA HIS A 209 -7.59 -4.88 9.49
C HIS A 209 -6.34 -4.69 10.38
N ASP A 210 -5.74 -3.48 10.41
CA ASP A 210 -4.54 -3.15 11.20
C ASP A 210 -4.85 -2.28 12.43
N ALA A 211 -6.07 -1.74 12.53
CA ALA A 211 -6.49 -0.92 13.65
C ALA A 211 -7.36 -1.72 14.62
N VAL A 212 -7.31 -1.34 15.91
CA VAL A 212 -8.21 -1.92 16.91
C VAL A 212 -9.65 -1.56 16.56
N SER A 213 -10.48 -2.59 16.36
CA SER A 213 -11.90 -2.39 16.02
C SER A 213 -12.63 -1.57 17.06
N TYR A 214 -13.38 -0.56 16.59
CA TYR A 214 -14.24 0.26 17.45
C TYR A 214 -15.27 -0.59 18.24
N THR A 215 -15.72 -1.71 17.68
CA THR A 215 -16.60 -2.66 18.35
C THR A 215 -15.91 -3.41 19.49
N HIS A 216 -14.60 -3.57 19.45
CA HIS A 216 -13.82 -4.23 20.51
C HIS A 216 -13.73 -3.38 21.78
N LEU A 217 -13.74 -2.06 21.65
CA LEU A 217 -13.70 -1.12 22.77
C LEU A 217 -14.99 -1.12 23.58
N ARG A 218 -16.15 -1.33 22.94
CA ARG A 218 -17.44 -1.45 23.64
C ARG A 218 -17.65 -2.78 24.35
N ALA A 219 -16.93 -3.84 23.97
CA ALA A 219 -17.07 -5.16 24.59
C ALA A 219 -16.49 -5.22 26.02
N HIS A 220 -15.73 -4.23 26.44
CA HIS A 220 -15.15 -4.13 27.78
C HIS A 220 -15.92 -3.19 28.72
N GLU A 221 -16.96 -2.52 28.25
CA GLU A 221 -17.79 -1.58 29.05
C GLU A 221 -19.13 -2.17 29.51
N THR A 222 -19.40 -3.44 29.26
CA THR A 222 -20.55 -4.20 29.79
C THR A 222 -20.05 -5.38 30.60
#